data_b853e985312ded1845b0d8db4c6f0fd8
#
_entry.id   b853e985312ded1845b0d8db4c6f0fd8
#
_cell.length_a   1.000
_cell.length_b   1.000
_cell.length_c   1.000
_cell.angle_alpha   90.00
_cell.angle_beta   90.00
_cell.angle_gamma   90.00
#
_symmetry.space_group_name_H-M   'P 1'
#
loop_
_entity.id
_entity.type
_entity.pdbx_description
1 polymer ?
#
loop_
_entity_poly.entity_id
_entity_poly.type
_entity_poly.pdbx_seq_one_letter_code
_entity_poly.pdbx_strand_id
1 'polypeptide(L)'
;MKIAVRVALCFLLLSGFVQAQDVAPLSGRHMPLPAKLAETECTGDPCAAAGNKATWEFHGVLGDAQWHDGSSATLVIDRYDAAGIVIRRIDLPNSASYGLTAVYKGKLQGDRIEGSVVWSWSGHWDDKHPTGRWSAILQGAAQPPRSLLEPGMPSTLTECENDQCAPGREGGCVWILHGSEGEFRGNNGALAKLSILQFDSDGIVILRTEMPKSVSYGLSALYTGKMIGDRITGYATWSWPGHWNNRNPAGKWFATVRENSSQDLPPVPPPLVSPEVHPDGSVTFRAFAPNSQEILLELEGADPVIMQKDGLGVWSVTTPPLEPEYYGYIFNNTGVPMIDPLNPLILPNLIQTENMVHVPGPSSLPWEAGEGPHGVVHHHFYTSAVVGDRRDYYVYTPPGYDPAAATRYPVLYLLHGFGQESRSWTQVGFANVILDNLIDEGKAKPMIVVMPVGYGGADILVGFGKVYWDDELRNRNFARFTAALLSEVIPQVQKQYRVLDDRNARAIAGLSMGGAESLLTGLNNLDEFSWIGSFSSGGLRPNFAQEFPALNASQNQRIHLLWVACGMDDGLFGINRDFNKWLGAENIGHVEVDTPGKHTWMVWRQNLAAFAPLLFR
;
A
#
# COMPACT_ATOMS: atom_id res chain seq x y z
N MET A 1 52.05 -23.73 -13.49
CA MET A 1 51.90 -23.72 -14.96
C MET A 1 50.42 -23.95 -15.28
N LYS A 2 49.74 -22.89 -15.75
CA LYS A 2 48.54 -22.84 -16.63
C LYS A 2 47.29 -23.62 -16.16
N ILE A 3 46.02 -23.19 -16.19
CA ILE A 3 45.33 -22.03 -16.84
C ILE A 3 44.00 -21.89 -16.10
N ALA A 4 43.58 -20.64 -15.86
CA ALA A 4 42.24 -20.27 -15.37
C ALA A 4 41.20 -20.39 -16.49
N VAL A 5 40.01 -20.87 -16.17
CA VAL A 5 38.77 -20.61 -16.95
C VAL A 5 37.69 -20.10 -16.02
N ARG A 6 37.31 -18.83 -16.20
CA ARG A 6 36.14 -18.19 -15.63
C ARG A 6 34.91 -18.61 -16.44
N VAL A 7 33.87 -19.11 -15.78
CA VAL A 7 32.51 -19.15 -16.33
C VAL A 7 31.64 -18.29 -15.45
N ALA A 8 31.22 -17.14 -15.98
CA ALA A 8 30.21 -16.30 -15.40
C ALA A 8 28.85 -16.83 -15.80
N LEU A 9 28.05 -17.26 -14.83
CA LEU A 9 26.66 -17.64 -15.04
C LEU A 9 25.78 -16.43 -14.62
N CYS A 10 25.20 -15.74 -15.62
CA CYS A 10 24.14 -14.77 -15.41
C CYS A 10 22.85 -15.48 -15.02
N PHE A 11 22.38 -15.30 -13.79
CA PHE A 11 21.00 -15.59 -13.42
C PHE A 11 20.13 -14.36 -13.71
N LEU A 12 19.29 -14.48 -14.73
CA LEU A 12 18.18 -13.57 -15.00
C LEU A 12 17.02 -13.96 -14.06
N LEU A 13 16.78 -13.16 -13.04
CA LEU A 13 15.54 -13.19 -12.28
C LEU A 13 14.52 -12.25 -12.97
N LEU A 14 13.52 -12.84 -13.59
CA LEU A 14 12.31 -12.14 -14.05
C LEU A 14 11.44 -11.82 -12.83
N SER A 15 11.59 -10.61 -12.31
CA SER A 15 10.58 -9.99 -11.45
C SER A 15 9.76 -9.04 -12.33
N GLY A 16 8.52 -9.45 -12.63
CA GLY A 16 7.57 -8.63 -13.39
C GLY A 16 7.05 -7.46 -12.54
N PHE A 17 7.80 -6.38 -12.48
CA PHE A 17 7.26 -5.07 -12.16
C PHE A 17 6.83 -4.42 -13.46
N VAL A 18 5.52 -4.15 -13.60
CA VAL A 18 5.03 -3.21 -14.61
C VAL A 18 5.45 -1.82 -14.14
N GLN A 19 6.65 -1.40 -14.52
CA GLN A 19 7.07 -0.01 -14.42
C GLN A 19 6.24 0.79 -15.42
N ALA A 20 5.66 1.91 -14.95
CA ALA A 20 5.26 2.99 -15.83
C ALA A 20 6.48 3.33 -16.70
N GLN A 21 6.40 3.06 -17.99
CA GLN A 21 7.48 3.38 -18.93
C GLN A 21 7.62 4.89 -18.95
N ASP A 22 8.78 5.37 -18.52
CA ASP A 22 9.26 6.70 -18.85
C ASP A 22 9.12 6.87 -20.36
N VAL A 23 8.34 7.86 -20.77
CA VAL A 23 8.37 8.33 -22.15
C VAL A 23 9.74 9.02 -22.31
N ALA A 24 10.72 8.28 -22.79
CA ALA A 24 12.02 8.85 -23.10
C ALA A 24 11.82 9.98 -24.13
N PRO A 25 12.49 11.12 -23.96
CA PRO A 25 12.45 12.15 -24.99
C PRO A 25 12.98 11.56 -26.31
N LEU A 26 12.33 11.92 -27.42
CA LEU A 26 12.67 11.47 -28.77
C LEU A 26 14.08 11.93 -29.18
N SER A 27 15.11 11.33 -28.60
CA SER A 27 16.53 11.55 -28.97
C SER A 27 17.09 10.33 -29.69
N GLY A 28 16.92 10.30 -30.99
CA GLY A 28 17.53 9.33 -31.88
C GLY A 28 16.98 9.55 -33.28
N ARG A 29 17.80 9.49 -34.33
CA ARG A 29 17.53 9.80 -35.74
C ARG A 29 16.04 9.77 -36.09
N HIS A 30 15.42 10.95 -36.13
CA HIS A 30 13.99 11.13 -36.34
C HIS A 30 13.60 10.60 -37.72
N MET A 31 12.82 9.53 -37.75
CA MET A 31 12.02 9.24 -38.94
C MET A 31 10.94 10.33 -39.03
N PRO A 32 10.70 10.89 -40.21
CA PRO A 32 9.62 11.89 -40.39
C PRO A 32 8.29 11.26 -40.03
N LEU A 33 7.51 11.95 -39.18
CA LEU A 33 6.19 11.48 -38.74
C LEU A 33 5.27 11.32 -39.97
N PRO A 34 4.35 10.33 -39.99
CA PRO A 34 3.42 10.14 -41.07
C PRO A 34 2.46 11.33 -41.16
N ALA A 35 2.21 11.82 -42.39
CA ALA A 35 1.20 12.85 -42.61
C ALA A 35 -0.22 12.24 -42.66
N LYS A 36 -0.31 11.03 -43.19
CA LYS A 36 -1.58 10.31 -43.34
C LYS A 36 -1.39 8.80 -43.17
N LEU A 37 -2.35 8.16 -42.52
CA LEU A 37 -2.51 6.71 -42.51
C LEU A 37 -3.87 6.33 -43.09
N ALA A 38 -3.88 5.44 -44.04
CA ALA A 38 -5.12 4.81 -44.52
C ALA A 38 -5.26 3.44 -43.85
N GLU A 39 -6.23 3.27 -43.00
CA GLU A 39 -6.55 1.98 -42.37
C GLU A 39 -7.01 0.99 -43.46
N THR A 40 -6.31 -0.13 -43.57
CA THR A 40 -6.60 -1.15 -44.60
C THR A 40 -7.33 -2.35 -44.04
N GLU A 41 -7.11 -2.66 -42.78
CA GLU A 41 -7.76 -3.75 -42.11
C GLU A 41 -7.86 -3.45 -40.59
N CYS A 42 -9.05 -3.69 -40.04
CA CYS A 42 -9.26 -3.76 -38.59
C CYS A 42 -10.22 -4.92 -38.31
N THR A 43 -9.81 -5.86 -37.48
CA THR A 43 -10.59 -7.04 -37.10
C THR A 43 -10.77 -7.10 -35.60
N GLY A 44 -11.89 -7.60 -35.13
CA GLY A 44 -12.29 -7.66 -33.74
C GLY A 44 -13.40 -6.66 -33.43
N ASP A 45 -14.13 -6.86 -32.34
CA ASP A 45 -15.13 -5.92 -31.85
C ASP A 45 -14.40 -4.81 -31.08
N PRO A 46 -14.55 -3.52 -31.40
CA PRO A 46 -15.60 -2.86 -32.17
C PRO A 46 -15.28 -2.54 -33.65
N CYS A 47 -14.24 -3.09 -34.24
CA CYS A 47 -14.03 -2.95 -35.68
C CYS A 47 -15.07 -3.74 -36.54
N ALA A 48 -16.14 -4.22 -35.97
CA ALA A 48 -16.98 -5.31 -36.42
C ALA A 48 -17.82 -5.02 -37.68
N ALA A 49 -17.90 -3.80 -38.18
CA ALA A 49 -18.54 -3.57 -39.48
C ALA A 49 -17.50 -3.73 -40.60
N ALA A 50 -17.54 -4.85 -41.30
CA ALA A 50 -16.73 -5.05 -42.50
C ALA A 50 -16.90 -3.87 -43.47
N GLY A 51 -15.86 -3.02 -43.55
CA GLY A 51 -15.87 -1.82 -44.40
C GLY A 51 -15.81 -0.47 -43.68
N ASN A 52 -15.86 -0.43 -42.37
CA ASN A 52 -15.68 0.81 -41.61
C ASN A 52 -14.20 1.16 -41.52
N LYS A 53 -13.66 1.71 -42.59
CA LYS A 53 -12.26 2.13 -42.72
C LYS A 53 -12.12 3.62 -42.42
N ALA A 54 -11.04 3.99 -41.80
CA ALA A 54 -10.74 5.37 -41.50
C ALA A 54 -9.54 5.89 -42.30
N THR A 55 -9.55 7.16 -42.56
CA THR A 55 -8.37 7.92 -42.95
C THR A 55 -7.95 8.73 -41.72
N TRP A 56 -6.69 8.60 -41.34
CA TRP A 56 -6.09 9.27 -40.24
C TRP A 56 -5.15 10.36 -40.75
N GLU A 57 -5.39 11.58 -40.40
CA GLU A 57 -4.55 12.72 -40.78
C GLU A 57 -3.76 13.19 -39.57
N PHE A 58 -2.44 13.32 -39.71
CA PHE A 58 -1.55 13.71 -38.62
C PHE A 58 -0.95 15.09 -38.86
N HIS A 59 -0.96 15.90 -37.85
CA HIS A 59 -0.33 17.20 -37.75
C HIS A 59 0.72 17.11 -36.62
N GLY A 60 1.91 16.61 -36.96
CA GLY A 60 2.92 16.25 -35.94
C GLY A 60 2.58 14.93 -35.24
N VAL A 61 2.64 14.90 -33.90
CA VAL A 61 2.30 13.72 -33.10
C VAL A 61 0.80 13.55 -32.88
N LEU A 62 0.00 14.52 -33.28
CA LEU A 62 -1.43 14.49 -33.22
C LEU A 62 -2.05 14.16 -34.58
N GLY A 63 -3.21 13.55 -34.52
CA GLY A 63 -4.01 13.30 -35.69
C GLY A 63 -5.49 13.25 -35.38
N ASP A 64 -6.27 13.37 -36.45
CA ASP A 64 -7.71 13.18 -36.44
C ASP A 64 -8.06 11.97 -37.27
N ALA A 65 -9.01 11.18 -36.81
CA ALA A 65 -9.54 10.06 -37.53
C ALA A 65 -11.05 10.21 -37.68
N GLN A 66 -11.54 9.87 -38.89
CA GLN A 66 -12.96 9.85 -39.20
C GLN A 66 -13.30 8.53 -39.87
N TRP A 67 -14.27 7.82 -39.33
CA TRP A 67 -14.79 6.55 -39.87
C TRP A 67 -16.08 6.77 -40.63
N HIS A 68 -16.40 5.86 -41.54
CA HIS A 68 -17.60 5.94 -42.35
C HIS A 68 -18.90 5.85 -41.57
N ASP A 69 -18.86 5.33 -40.34
CA ASP A 69 -20.03 5.25 -39.45
C ASP A 69 -20.30 6.55 -38.68
N GLY A 70 -19.55 7.60 -38.92
CA GLY A 70 -19.65 8.87 -38.22
C GLY A 70 -18.86 8.96 -36.92
N SER A 71 -18.13 7.92 -36.55
CA SER A 71 -17.19 7.98 -35.46
C SER A 71 -16.03 8.91 -35.77
N SER A 72 -15.60 9.67 -34.79
CA SER A 72 -14.43 10.55 -34.88
C SER A 72 -13.59 10.50 -33.59
N ALA A 73 -12.30 10.60 -33.76
CA ALA A 73 -11.37 10.52 -32.65
C ALA A 73 -10.14 11.39 -32.86
N THR A 74 -9.56 11.85 -31.78
CA THR A 74 -8.20 12.38 -31.75
C THR A 74 -7.21 11.23 -31.56
N LEU A 75 -6.14 11.28 -32.30
CA LEU A 75 -5.05 10.31 -32.29
C LEU A 75 -3.79 10.95 -31.72
N VAL A 76 -3.04 10.19 -30.95
CA VAL A 76 -1.74 10.61 -30.38
C VAL A 76 -0.70 9.57 -30.74
N ILE A 77 0.36 9.96 -31.43
CA ILE A 77 1.51 9.09 -31.69
C ILE A 77 2.41 9.11 -30.45
N ASP A 78 2.39 8.05 -29.65
CA ASP A 78 3.24 7.89 -28.49
C ASP A 78 4.66 7.47 -28.84
N ARG A 79 4.83 6.73 -29.93
CA ARG A 79 6.12 6.27 -30.43
C ARG A 79 6.10 6.09 -31.94
N TYR A 80 7.15 6.54 -32.59
CA TYR A 80 7.42 6.25 -34.01
C TYR A 80 8.92 6.19 -34.26
N ASP A 81 9.44 5.00 -34.41
CA ASP A 81 10.85 4.71 -34.59
C ASP A 81 11.07 3.44 -35.44
N ALA A 82 12.31 3.03 -35.60
CA ALA A 82 12.66 1.82 -36.36
C ALA A 82 12.05 0.52 -35.76
N ALA A 83 11.63 0.53 -34.49
CA ALA A 83 10.99 -0.61 -33.84
C ALA A 83 9.47 -0.65 -34.10
N GLY A 84 8.85 0.46 -34.57
CA GLY A 84 7.45 0.51 -34.93
C GLY A 84 6.73 1.78 -34.50
N ILE A 85 5.40 1.71 -34.51
CA ILE A 85 4.50 2.80 -34.13
C ILE A 85 3.58 2.40 -32.97
N VAL A 86 3.30 3.35 -32.08
CA VAL A 86 2.26 3.25 -31.06
C VAL A 86 1.38 4.48 -31.15
N ILE A 87 0.08 4.27 -31.33
CA ILE A 87 -0.91 5.34 -31.47
C ILE A 87 -2.02 5.11 -30.46
N ARG A 88 -2.37 6.13 -29.69
CA ARG A 88 -3.58 6.14 -28.88
C ARG A 88 -4.71 6.83 -29.62
N ARG A 89 -5.90 6.24 -29.53
CA ARG A 89 -7.17 6.79 -29.99
C ARG A 89 -7.99 7.25 -28.81
N ILE A 90 -8.57 8.43 -28.89
CA ILE A 90 -9.47 9.01 -27.88
C ILE A 90 -10.67 9.57 -28.62
N ASP A 91 -11.83 8.97 -28.41
CA ASP A 91 -13.05 9.38 -29.13
C ASP A 91 -13.61 10.70 -28.56
N LEU A 92 -13.99 11.59 -29.47
CA LEU A 92 -14.47 12.92 -29.13
C LEU A 92 -15.88 12.89 -28.53
N PRO A 93 -16.28 13.86 -27.69
CA PRO A 93 -17.60 13.91 -27.05
C PRO A 93 -18.80 13.87 -28.01
N ASN A 94 -18.61 14.28 -29.28
CA ASN A 94 -19.65 14.27 -30.30
C ASN A 94 -19.55 13.05 -31.26
N SER A 95 -18.64 12.14 -30.98
CA SER A 95 -18.49 10.93 -31.81
C SER A 95 -19.57 9.90 -31.46
N ALA A 96 -20.00 9.14 -32.47
CA ALA A 96 -20.92 8.02 -32.31
C ALA A 96 -20.34 6.91 -31.35
N SER A 97 -19.02 6.88 -31.21
CA SER A 97 -18.28 5.96 -30.37
C SER A 97 -17.70 6.64 -29.09
N TYR A 98 -18.32 7.72 -28.64
CA TYR A 98 -17.86 8.45 -27.44
C TYR A 98 -17.65 7.56 -26.25
N GLY A 99 -16.49 7.72 -25.60
CA GLY A 99 -16.07 6.89 -24.48
C GLY A 99 -15.21 5.68 -24.86
N LEU A 100 -15.00 5.45 -26.17
CA LEU A 100 -14.06 4.47 -26.65
C LEU A 100 -12.63 5.04 -26.61
N THR A 101 -11.70 4.24 -26.16
CA THR A 101 -10.26 4.46 -26.31
C THR A 101 -9.61 3.24 -26.94
N ALA A 102 -8.52 3.42 -27.65
CA ALA A 102 -7.78 2.30 -28.22
C ALA A 102 -6.27 2.59 -28.24
N VAL A 103 -5.49 1.53 -28.13
CA VAL A 103 -4.03 1.57 -28.34
C VAL A 103 -3.67 0.68 -29.51
N TYR A 104 -3.19 1.28 -30.57
CA TYR A 104 -2.69 0.61 -31.77
C TYR A 104 -1.18 0.46 -31.67
N LYS A 105 -0.69 -0.75 -31.86
CA LYS A 105 0.75 -1.06 -31.90
C LYS A 105 1.06 -1.76 -33.21
N GLY A 106 2.02 -1.25 -33.96
CA GLY A 106 2.36 -1.82 -35.27
C GLY A 106 3.85 -1.78 -35.57
N LYS A 107 4.28 -2.67 -36.48
CA LYS A 107 5.61 -2.66 -37.06
C LYS A 107 5.52 -2.10 -38.48
N LEU A 108 6.48 -1.25 -38.80
CA LEU A 108 6.60 -0.67 -40.15
C LEU A 108 7.34 -1.62 -41.08
N GLN A 109 6.78 -1.87 -42.25
CA GLN A 109 7.37 -2.67 -43.35
C GLN A 109 7.20 -1.90 -44.67
N GLY A 110 8.20 -1.09 -45.04
CA GLY A 110 8.07 -0.16 -46.15
C GLY A 110 7.05 0.94 -45.82
N ASP A 111 6.01 1.05 -46.60
CA ASP A 111 4.87 1.98 -46.42
C ASP A 111 3.69 1.34 -45.66
N ARG A 112 3.79 0.06 -45.29
CA ARG A 112 2.74 -0.68 -44.61
C ARG A 112 3.05 -0.87 -43.14
N ILE A 113 2.02 -0.69 -42.30
CA ILE A 113 2.05 -0.98 -40.86
C ILE A 113 1.15 -2.20 -40.62
N GLU A 114 1.64 -3.17 -39.88
CA GLU A 114 0.88 -4.31 -39.41
C GLU A 114 1.06 -4.49 -37.89
N GLY A 115 -0.06 -4.75 -37.20
CA GLY A 115 0.00 -4.87 -35.75
C GLY A 115 -1.29 -5.29 -35.08
N SER A 116 -1.43 -4.90 -33.82
CA SER A 116 -2.57 -5.18 -32.96
C SER A 116 -3.20 -3.90 -32.45
N VAL A 117 -4.47 -3.98 -32.11
CA VAL A 117 -5.19 -2.93 -31.39
C VAL A 117 -5.83 -3.53 -30.15
N VAL A 118 -5.84 -2.74 -29.08
CA VAL A 118 -6.54 -3.05 -27.83
C VAL A 118 -7.53 -1.93 -27.59
N TRP A 119 -8.80 -2.27 -27.42
CA TRP A 119 -9.87 -1.31 -27.14
C TRP A 119 -10.26 -1.32 -25.68
N SER A 120 -10.77 -0.19 -25.23
CA SER A 120 -11.33 -0.01 -23.92
C SER A 120 -12.50 0.97 -24.00
N TRP A 121 -13.62 0.63 -23.35
CA TRP A 121 -14.78 1.52 -23.26
C TRP A 121 -15.54 1.31 -21.95
N SER A 122 -16.34 2.30 -21.61
CA SER A 122 -17.14 2.31 -20.40
C SER A 122 -18.04 1.06 -20.27
N GLY A 123 -17.93 0.36 -19.15
CA GLY A 123 -18.70 -0.85 -18.83
C GLY A 123 -18.07 -2.18 -19.26
N HIS A 124 -16.92 -2.17 -19.93
CA HIS A 124 -16.21 -3.39 -20.36
C HIS A 124 -14.76 -3.39 -19.86
N TRP A 125 -14.59 -3.30 -18.56
CA TRP A 125 -13.29 -3.27 -17.86
C TRP A 125 -12.97 -4.58 -17.15
N ASP A 126 -13.68 -5.65 -17.48
CA ASP A 126 -13.27 -6.98 -17.08
C ASP A 126 -11.97 -7.38 -17.79
N ASP A 127 -11.24 -8.36 -17.27
CA ASP A 127 -9.91 -8.80 -17.74
C ASP A 127 -9.87 -9.29 -19.19
N LYS A 128 -10.91 -9.05 -19.97
CA LYS A 128 -11.06 -9.41 -21.36
C LYS A 128 -11.10 -8.17 -22.24
N HIS A 129 -9.99 -7.43 -22.26
CA HIS A 129 -9.83 -6.37 -23.25
C HIS A 129 -9.95 -6.94 -24.65
N PRO A 130 -10.96 -6.52 -25.45
CA PRO A 130 -11.05 -7.00 -26.82
C PRO A 130 -9.82 -6.55 -27.58
N THR A 131 -9.17 -7.49 -28.21
CA THR A 131 -7.99 -7.29 -29.03
C THR A 131 -8.31 -7.62 -30.47
N GLY A 132 -7.74 -6.86 -31.39
CA GLY A 132 -7.88 -7.11 -32.81
C GLY A 132 -6.56 -6.97 -33.56
N ARG A 133 -6.61 -7.29 -34.86
CA ARG A 133 -5.51 -6.98 -35.77
C ARG A 133 -5.79 -5.65 -36.43
N TRP A 134 -4.73 -4.92 -36.73
CA TRP A 134 -4.79 -3.63 -37.40
C TRP A 134 -3.69 -3.53 -38.43
N SER A 135 -4.02 -2.98 -39.58
CA SER A 135 -3.05 -2.63 -40.61
C SER A 135 -3.40 -1.31 -41.28
N ALA A 136 -2.40 -0.56 -41.70
CA ALA A 136 -2.54 0.71 -42.36
C ALA A 136 -1.42 0.93 -43.39
N ILE A 137 -1.66 1.82 -44.36
CA ILE A 137 -0.68 2.27 -45.34
C ILE A 137 -0.35 3.72 -45.08
N LEU A 138 0.95 4.05 -45.03
CA LEU A 138 1.47 5.41 -44.98
C LEU A 138 1.16 6.11 -46.32
N GLN A 139 0.54 7.27 -46.27
CA GLN A 139 0.25 8.09 -47.43
C GLN A 139 0.89 9.48 -47.26
N GLY A 140 1.65 9.89 -48.27
CA GLY A 140 2.33 11.18 -48.29
C GLY A 140 3.68 11.18 -47.63
N ALA A 141 4.66 11.86 -48.21
CA ALA A 141 5.92 12.15 -47.54
C ALA A 141 5.66 13.22 -46.46
N ALA A 142 5.94 12.90 -45.24
CA ALA A 142 5.90 13.87 -44.15
C ALA A 142 6.86 15.02 -44.49
N GLN A 143 6.40 16.25 -44.33
CA GLN A 143 7.30 17.38 -44.26
C GLN A 143 8.19 17.19 -43.04
N PRO A 144 9.49 17.64 -43.10
CA PRO A 144 10.33 17.59 -41.91
C PRO A 144 9.58 18.25 -40.74
N PRO A 145 9.69 17.72 -39.53
CA PRO A 145 9.00 18.30 -38.39
C PRO A 145 9.41 19.78 -38.32
N ARG A 146 8.45 20.68 -38.56
CA ARG A 146 8.61 22.04 -38.08
C ARG A 146 8.87 21.91 -36.58
N SER A 147 9.81 22.72 -36.06
CA SER A 147 9.94 22.86 -34.62
C SER A 147 8.53 23.13 -34.09
N LEU A 148 7.95 22.17 -33.37
CA LEU A 148 6.60 22.28 -32.82
C LEU A 148 6.48 23.37 -31.76
N LEU A 149 7.58 24.07 -31.52
CA LEU A 149 7.73 25.14 -30.54
C LEU A 149 8.25 26.38 -31.30
N GLU A 150 7.36 27.30 -31.59
CA GLU A 150 7.75 28.57 -32.21
C GLU A 150 8.56 29.45 -31.23
N PRO A 151 9.51 30.27 -31.75
CA PRO A 151 10.15 31.29 -30.94
C PRO A 151 9.09 32.23 -30.34
N GLY A 152 8.97 32.31 -29.02
CA GLY A 152 7.96 33.10 -28.33
C GLY A 152 6.93 32.29 -27.55
N MET A 153 7.17 30.99 -27.36
CA MET A 153 6.34 30.18 -26.46
C MET A 153 6.31 30.79 -25.05
N PRO A 154 5.14 30.96 -24.45
CA PRO A 154 5.03 31.52 -23.11
C PRO A 154 5.71 30.61 -22.09
N SER A 155 6.33 31.23 -21.10
CA SER A 155 6.93 30.50 -19.99
C SER A 155 5.94 30.15 -18.89
N THR A 156 4.75 30.76 -18.88
CA THR A 156 3.74 30.51 -17.85
C THR A 156 2.32 30.61 -18.41
N LEU A 157 1.48 29.65 -18.03
CA LEU A 157 0.03 29.67 -18.27
C LEU A 157 -0.68 29.67 -16.92
N THR A 158 -1.78 30.42 -16.81
CA THR A 158 -2.69 30.38 -15.66
C THR A 158 -4.04 29.85 -16.11
N GLU A 159 -4.49 28.77 -15.49
CA GLU A 159 -5.80 28.17 -15.76
C GLU A 159 -6.92 29.07 -15.25
N CYS A 160 -8.03 29.16 -15.97
CA CYS A 160 -9.17 29.99 -15.64
C CYS A 160 -10.39 29.13 -15.29
N GLU A 161 -11.24 29.61 -14.37
CA GLU A 161 -12.49 28.92 -14.01
C GLU A 161 -13.56 28.95 -15.10
N ASN A 162 -13.50 29.91 -16.03
CA ASN A 162 -14.51 30.10 -17.07
C ASN A 162 -13.91 30.66 -18.37
N ASP A 163 -14.72 30.74 -19.41
CA ASP A 163 -14.35 31.20 -20.76
C ASP A 163 -13.98 32.69 -20.84
N GLN A 164 -14.23 33.46 -19.82
CA GLN A 164 -13.91 34.89 -19.80
C GLN A 164 -12.57 35.21 -19.14
N CYS A 165 -11.96 34.25 -18.42
CA CYS A 165 -10.69 34.44 -17.69
C CYS A 165 -10.66 35.77 -16.92
N ALA A 166 -11.75 36.08 -16.20
CA ALA A 166 -11.88 37.38 -15.50
C ALA A 166 -10.82 37.48 -14.40
N PRO A 167 -10.20 38.68 -14.21
CA PRO A 167 -9.26 38.92 -13.14
C PRO A 167 -9.87 38.57 -11.78
N GLY A 168 -9.15 37.76 -10.96
CA GLY A 168 -9.61 37.29 -9.65
C GLY A 168 -10.48 36.01 -9.69
N ARG A 169 -10.75 35.43 -10.86
CA ARG A 169 -11.34 34.12 -11.06
C ARG A 169 -10.39 33.17 -11.79
N GLU A 170 -9.12 33.38 -11.58
CA GLU A 170 -8.08 32.44 -11.99
C GLU A 170 -8.21 31.20 -11.12
N GLY A 171 -8.26 30.01 -11.74
CA GLY A 171 -8.48 28.74 -11.04
C GLY A 171 -7.31 28.30 -10.15
N GLY A 172 -6.34 29.19 -9.92
CA GLY A 172 -5.21 29.00 -9.02
C GLY A 172 -4.20 27.92 -9.46
N CYS A 173 -4.35 27.38 -10.67
CA CYS A 173 -3.41 26.42 -11.25
C CYS A 173 -2.43 27.16 -12.16
N VAL A 174 -1.14 26.95 -11.92
CA VAL A 174 -0.06 27.57 -12.68
C VAL A 174 0.72 26.51 -13.45
N TRP A 175 0.98 26.78 -14.72
CA TRP A 175 1.73 25.92 -15.64
C TRP A 175 3.01 26.65 -16.02
N ILE A 176 4.14 26.07 -15.73
CA ILE A 176 5.46 26.62 -16.04
C ILE A 176 6.01 25.82 -17.20
N LEU A 177 6.30 26.46 -18.32
CA LEU A 177 6.72 25.80 -19.56
C LEU A 177 8.21 26.10 -19.84
N HIS A 178 8.96 25.05 -20.18
CA HIS A 178 10.37 25.11 -20.52
C HIS A 178 10.62 24.37 -21.84
N GLY A 179 10.28 25.00 -22.96
CA GLY A 179 10.34 24.34 -24.26
C GLY A 179 9.33 23.18 -24.35
N SER A 180 9.79 21.97 -24.64
CA SER A 180 8.92 20.78 -24.77
C SER A 180 8.48 20.17 -23.45
N GLU A 181 8.92 20.70 -22.33
CA GLU A 181 8.60 20.20 -20.99
C GLU A 181 8.03 21.32 -20.12
N GLY A 182 7.40 20.94 -19.00
CA GLY A 182 6.90 21.91 -18.04
C GLY A 182 6.43 21.25 -16.75
N GLU A 183 6.01 22.10 -15.84
CA GLU A 183 5.43 21.72 -14.54
C GLU A 183 4.05 22.32 -14.38
N PHE A 184 3.15 21.53 -13.85
CA PHE A 184 1.82 21.97 -13.40
C PHE A 184 1.82 22.05 -11.87
N ARG A 185 1.27 23.12 -11.36
CA ARG A 185 1.08 23.33 -9.91
C ARG A 185 -0.35 23.75 -9.64
N GLY A 186 -1.11 22.87 -9.04
CA GLY A 186 -2.47 23.14 -8.59
C GLY A 186 -2.48 23.77 -7.21
N ASN A 187 -3.44 24.66 -6.96
CA ASN A 187 -3.69 25.27 -5.65
C ASN A 187 -4.07 24.26 -4.56
N ASN A 188 -4.43 23.03 -4.96
CA ASN A 188 -4.76 21.92 -4.08
C ASN A 188 -3.57 21.00 -3.74
N GLY A 189 -2.33 21.42 -4.05
CA GLY A 189 -1.13 20.62 -3.87
C GLY A 189 -0.88 19.59 -4.98
N ALA A 190 -1.68 19.59 -6.05
CA ALA A 190 -1.43 18.74 -7.21
C ALA A 190 -0.15 19.20 -7.93
N LEU A 191 0.74 18.24 -8.21
CA LEU A 191 1.99 18.43 -8.94
C LEU A 191 2.04 17.48 -10.12
N ALA A 192 2.31 18.00 -11.30
CA ALA A 192 2.42 17.17 -12.49
C ALA A 192 3.57 17.62 -13.39
N LYS A 193 4.10 16.67 -14.15
CA LYS A 193 4.97 16.92 -15.27
C LYS A 193 4.11 17.21 -16.50
N LEU A 194 4.52 18.21 -17.29
CA LEU A 194 3.90 18.55 -18.57
C LEU A 194 4.85 18.12 -19.69
N SER A 195 4.27 17.53 -20.73
CA SER A 195 4.94 17.32 -22.00
C SER A 195 4.19 18.12 -23.07
N ILE A 196 4.84 19.14 -23.62
CA ILE A 196 4.27 20.00 -24.64
C ILE A 196 4.48 19.29 -25.98
N LEU A 197 3.40 18.73 -26.51
CA LEU A 197 3.41 17.95 -27.73
C LEU A 197 3.27 18.85 -28.96
N GLN A 198 2.53 19.96 -28.83
CA GLN A 198 2.37 20.99 -29.85
C GLN A 198 2.10 22.33 -29.18
N PHE A 199 2.68 23.40 -29.71
CA PHE A 199 2.38 24.79 -29.35
C PHE A 199 2.75 25.69 -30.52
N ASP A 200 1.83 25.89 -31.44
CA ASP A 200 1.99 26.67 -32.68
C ASP A 200 0.66 27.32 -33.11
N SER A 201 0.66 27.95 -34.26
CA SER A 201 -0.54 28.57 -34.84
C SER A 201 -1.69 27.59 -35.15
N ASP A 202 -1.39 26.31 -35.32
CA ASP A 202 -2.37 25.28 -35.62
C ASP A 202 -3.06 24.73 -34.39
N GLY A 203 -2.37 24.80 -33.23
CA GLY A 203 -2.95 24.37 -31.96
C GLY A 203 -1.98 24.20 -30.81
N ILE A 204 -2.58 23.86 -29.69
CA ILE A 204 -1.88 23.59 -28.43
C ILE A 204 -2.25 22.20 -27.98
N VAL A 205 -1.25 21.39 -27.62
CA VAL A 205 -1.45 20.06 -27.06
C VAL A 205 -0.45 19.80 -25.97
N ILE A 206 -0.94 19.56 -24.77
CA ILE A 206 -0.13 19.34 -23.59
C ILE A 206 -0.62 18.09 -22.87
N LEU A 207 0.28 17.15 -22.64
CA LEU A 207 0.06 15.98 -21.81
C LEU A 207 0.51 16.30 -20.39
N ARG A 208 -0.39 16.14 -19.42
CA ARG A 208 -0.13 16.23 -18.00
C ARG A 208 -0.04 14.83 -17.41
N THR A 209 1.00 14.56 -16.64
CA THR A 209 1.21 13.30 -15.91
C THR A 209 1.51 13.63 -14.45
N GLU A 210 0.67 13.17 -13.55
CA GLU A 210 0.84 13.42 -12.12
C GLU A 210 2.11 12.78 -11.57
N MET A 211 2.80 13.52 -10.71
CA MET A 211 4.03 13.06 -10.07
C MET A 211 3.73 12.09 -8.93
N PRO A 212 4.62 11.14 -8.60
CA PRO A 212 4.40 10.12 -7.57
C PRO A 212 4.04 10.63 -6.17
N LYS A 213 4.35 11.89 -5.86
CA LYS A 213 4.03 12.53 -4.58
C LYS A 213 2.87 13.53 -4.67
N SER A 214 2.20 13.60 -5.81
CA SER A 214 1.05 14.47 -6.00
C SER A 214 -0.18 13.90 -5.30
N VAL A 215 -1.04 14.77 -4.76
CA VAL A 215 -2.34 14.38 -4.18
C VAL A 215 -3.28 13.74 -5.20
N SER A 216 -3.03 13.92 -6.48
CA SER A 216 -3.76 13.33 -7.61
C SER A 216 -2.93 12.28 -8.36
N TYR A 217 -2.00 11.61 -7.67
CA TYR A 217 -1.14 10.60 -8.27
C TYR A 217 -1.94 9.52 -9.01
N GLY A 218 -1.50 9.22 -10.22
CA GLY A 218 -2.18 8.31 -11.13
C GLY A 218 -3.13 9.00 -12.12
N LEU A 219 -3.42 10.31 -11.94
CA LEU A 219 -4.16 11.08 -12.93
C LEU A 219 -3.24 11.42 -14.10
N SER A 220 -3.77 11.33 -15.32
CA SER A 220 -3.20 11.92 -16.51
C SER A 220 -4.27 12.74 -17.23
N ALA A 221 -3.87 13.79 -17.92
CA ALA A 221 -4.78 14.62 -18.68
C ALA A 221 -4.14 15.06 -19.99
N LEU A 222 -4.94 15.10 -21.03
CA LEU A 222 -4.57 15.65 -22.33
C LEU A 222 -5.35 16.96 -22.52
N TYR A 223 -4.63 18.04 -22.70
CA TYR A 223 -5.17 19.37 -22.97
C TYR A 223 -4.95 19.69 -24.45
N THR A 224 -6.02 20.07 -25.14
CA THR A 224 -5.97 20.53 -26.52
C THR A 224 -6.61 21.91 -26.61
N GLY A 225 -6.09 22.79 -27.43
CA GLY A 225 -6.66 24.13 -27.54
C GLY A 225 -6.09 24.97 -28.67
N LYS A 226 -6.62 26.19 -28.77
CA LYS A 226 -6.11 27.24 -29.66
C LYS A 226 -5.87 28.51 -28.89
N MET A 227 -4.81 29.20 -29.23
CA MET A 227 -4.51 30.50 -28.68
C MET A 227 -5.20 31.59 -29.52
N ILE A 228 -5.89 32.52 -28.83
CA ILE A 228 -6.52 33.71 -29.43
C ILE A 228 -6.09 34.90 -28.60
N GLY A 229 -5.10 35.64 -29.11
CA GLY A 229 -4.44 36.69 -28.33
C GLY A 229 -3.63 36.10 -27.18
N ASP A 230 -3.88 36.56 -25.96
CA ASP A 230 -3.27 36.09 -24.71
C ASP A 230 -4.08 34.95 -24.03
N ARG A 231 -5.10 34.42 -24.69
CA ARG A 231 -6.02 33.42 -24.14
C ARG A 231 -5.96 32.13 -24.90
N ILE A 232 -6.07 31.04 -24.15
CA ILE A 232 -6.22 29.70 -24.69
C ILE A 232 -7.63 29.20 -24.41
N THR A 233 -8.26 28.65 -25.41
CA THR A 233 -9.57 28.00 -25.30
C THR A 233 -9.48 26.59 -25.88
N GLY A 234 -9.91 25.61 -25.13
CA GLY A 234 -9.80 24.22 -25.55
C GLY A 234 -10.59 23.24 -24.71
N TYR A 235 -10.15 21.99 -24.75
CA TYR A 235 -10.73 20.90 -24.00
C TYR A 235 -9.65 20.14 -23.26
N ALA A 236 -9.98 19.63 -22.07
CA ALA A 236 -9.17 18.72 -21.32
C ALA A 236 -9.89 17.38 -21.16
N THR A 237 -9.17 16.30 -21.33
CA THR A 237 -9.65 14.94 -21.06
C THR A 237 -8.80 14.34 -19.98
N TRP A 238 -9.42 13.88 -18.88
CA TRP A 238 -8.72 13.29 -17.76
C TRP A 238 -8.89 11.78 -17.74
N SER A 239 -7.88 11.08 -17.25
CA SER A 239 -7.93 9.65 -16.96
C SER A 239 -7.11 9.33 -15.70
N TRP A 240 -7.59 8.35 -14.90
CA TRP A 240 -6.86 7.84 -13.74
C TRP A 240 -7.22 6.37 -13.45
N PRO A 241 -6.28 5.58 -12.88
CA PRO A 241 -6.52 4.18 -12.57
C PRO A 241 -7.72 4.00 -11.61
N GLY A 242 -8.64 3.12 -11.96
CA GLY A 242 -9.78 2.76 -11.12
C GLY A 242 -11.01 3.68 -11.23
N HIS A 243 -10.95 4.79 -11.96
CA HIS A 243 -12.07 5.71 -12.15
C HIS A 243 -12.54 5.79 -13.61
N TRP A 244 -12.73 4.66 -14.22
CA TRP A 244 -13.26 4.53 -15.58
C TRP A 244 -14.78 4.37 -15.57
N ASN A 245 -15.46 4.91 -14.56
CA ASN A 245 -16.92 4.97 -14.60
C ASN A 245 -17.39 6.00 -15.64
N ASN A 246 -18.61 5.86 -16.13
CA ASN A 246 -19.31 6.55 -17.23
C ASN A 246 -19.25 8.09 -17.25
N ARG A 247 -18.34 8.71 -16.55
CA ARG A 247 -18.12 10.14 -16.48
C ARG A 247 -16.66 10.42 -16.72
N ASN A 248 -16.18 10.11 -17.93
CA ASN A 248 -14.93 10.72 -18.38
C ASN A 248 -15.13 12.21 -18.31
N PRO A 249 -14.46 12.91 -17.41
CA PRO A 249 -14.54 14.33 -17.39
C PRO A 249 -13.74 14.85 -18.58
N ALA A 250 -14.40 15.03 -19.68
CA ALA A 250 -13.95 15.95 -20.71
C ALA A 250 -14.59 17.28 -20.37
N GLY A 251 -13.79 18.28 -20.12
CA GLY A 251 -14.24 19.64 -19.80
C GLY A 251 -13.67 20.66 -20.75
N LYS A 252 -14.35 21.79 -20.89
CA LYS A 252 -13.74 22.96 -21.51
C LYS A 252 -12.59 23.42 -20.64
N TRP A 253 -11.49 23.81 -21.27
CA TRP A 253 -10.30 24.30 -20.63
C TRP A 253 -9.97 25.69 -21.15
N PHE A 254 -9.63 26.58 -20.23
CA PHE A 254 -9.29 27.97 -20.51
C PHE A 254 -8.03 28.34 -19.74
N ALA A 255 -7.13 29.07 -20.40
CA ALA A 255 -5.94 29.59 -19.74
C ALA A 255 -5.56 30.97 -20.32
N THR A 256 -4.82 31.74 -19.54
CA THR A 256 -4.17 32.99 -20.00
C THR A 256 -2.67 32.79 -20.05
N VAL A 257 -2.04 33.46 -21.02
CA VAL A 257 -0.60 33.56 -21.15
C VAL A 257 -0.13 34.76 -20.34
N ARG A 258 0.85 34.56 -19.47
CA ARG A 258 1.54 35.68 -18.81
C ARG A 258 3.00 35.73 -19.26
N GLU A 259 3.44 36.90 -19.73
CA GLU A 259 4.86 37.20 -19.89
C GLU A 259 5.47 37.40 -18.49
N ASN A 260 6.55 36.72 -18.20
CA ASN A 260 7.13 36.68 -16.87
C ASN A 260 7.77 38.00 -16.41
N SER A 261 7.45 38.38 -15.18
CA SER A 261 8.47 38.79 -14.23
C SER A 261 8.79 37.60 -13.31
N SER A 262 10.04 37.22 -13.26
CA SER A 262 10.54 36.10 -12.45
C SER A 262 10.42 36.29 -10.92
N GLN A 263 9.66 37.24 -10.47
CA GLN A 263 9.49 37.63 -9.06
C GLN A 263 8.09 37.32 -8.48
N ASP A 264 7.11 36.90 -9.30
CA ASP A 264 5.71 36.73 -8.86
C ASP A 264 5.21 35.30 -8.75
N LEU A 265 6.10 34.31 -8.76
CA LEU A 265 5.69 32.94 -8.45
C LEU A 265 5.49 32.83 -6.94
N PRO A 266 4.28 32.49 -6.45
CA PRO A 266 4.15 32.13 -5.05
C PRO A 266 5.17 31.02 -4.75
N PRO A 267 5.88 31.10 -3.60
CA PRO A 267 6.82 30.06 -3.23
C PRO A 267 6.10 28.71 -3.32
N VAL A 268 6.76 27.74 -3.94
CA VAL A 268 6.25 26.35 -3.95
C VAL A 268 6.00 26.00 -2.49
N PRO A 269 4.78 25.71 -2.06
CA PRO A 269 4.61 25.18 -0.73
C PRO A 269 5.49 23.95 -0.64
N PRO A 270 6.30 23.79 0.42
CA PRO A 270 7.10 22.59 0.60
C PRO A 270 6.18 21.38 0.45
N PRO A 271 6.67 20.27 -0.16
CA PRO A 271 5.85 19.07 -0.28
C PRO A 271 5.26 18.74 1.07
N LEU A 272 3.96 18.49 1.12
CA LEU A 272 3.28 18.15 2.37
C LEU A 272 3.90 16.86 2.92
N VAL A 273 4.51 16.96 4.09
CA VAL A 273 5.12 15.82 4.78
C VAL A 273 4.22 15.44 5.95
N SER A 274 3.82 14.17 6.01
CA SER A 274 3.09 13.60 7.14
C SER A 274 3.43 12.10 7.27
N PRO A 275 3.73 11.63 8.46
CA PRO A 275 4.09 12.38 9.64
C PRO A 275 5.50 13.00 9.52
N GLU A 276 5.73 14.11 10.18
CA GLU A 276 7.06 14.72 10.30
C GLU A 276 7.53 14.61 11.75
N VAL A 277 8.55 13.78 11.99
CA VAL A 277 9.14 13.58 13.32
C VAL A 277 10.24 14.62 13.54
N HIS A 278 10.15 15.36 14.63
CA HIS A 278 11.11 16.41 14.98
C HIS A 278 12.21 15.89 15.92
N PRO A 279 13.37 16.58 15.99
CA PRO A 279 14.49 16.16 16.84
C PRO A 279 14.18 16.11 18.35
N ASP A 280 13.14 16.82 18.80
CA ASP A 280 12.69 16.79 20.19
C ASP A 280 11.69 15.65 20.48
N GLY A 281 11.38 14.81 19.50
CA GLY A 281 10.39 13.74 19.62
C GLY A 281 8.95 14.16 19.35
N SER A 282 8.67 15.45 19.14
CA SER A 282 7.33 15.85 18.70
C SER A 282 7.06 15.42 17.25
N VAL A 283 5.80 15.21 16.89
CA VAL A 283 5.41 14.76 15.56
C VAL A 283 4.32 15.67 15.00
N THR A 284 4.55 16.18 13.80
CA THR A 284 3.53 16.94 13.06
C THR A 284 2.84 16.05 12.05
N PHE A 285 1.53 15.90 12.20
CA PHE A 285 0.65 15.20 11.26
C PHE A 285 -0.06 16.21 10.38
N ARG A 286 -0.22 15.90 9.09
CA ARG A 286 -0.90 16.77 8.12
C ARG A 286 -1.81 15.97 7.21
N ALA A 287 -2.98 16.53 6.90
CA ALA A 287 -3.93 15.97 5.94
C ALA A 287 -4.49 17.08 5.04
N PHE A 288 -4.51 16.85 3.73
CA PHE A 288 -5.17 17.75 2.81
C PHE A 288 -6.64 17.36 2.64
N ALA A 289 -7.55 18.17 3.19
CA ALA A 289 -8.99 17.92 3.11
C ALA A 289 -9.76 19.26 3.13
N PRO A 290 -9.75 20.03 2.02
CA PRO A 290 -10.27 21.39 1.99
C PRO A 290 -11.77 21.48 2.28
N ASN A 291 -12.53 20.41 1.99
CA ASN A 291 -13.98 20.37 2.17
C ASN A 291 -14.41 19.76 3.52
N SER A 292 -13.49 19.25 4.32
CA SER A 292 -13.80 18.68 5.63
C SER A 292 -14.15 19.77 6.65
N GLN A 293 -15.07 19.45 7.53
CA GLN A 293 -15.50 20.34 8.61
C GLN A 293 -14.67 20.13 9.88
N GLU A 294 -14.22 18.88 10.10
CA GLU A 294 -13.42 18.47 11.24
C GLU A 294 -12.55 17.29 10.84
N ILE A 295 -11.31 17.28 11.31
CA ILE A 295 -10.43 16.10 11.29
C ILE A 295 -9.83 15.95 12.68
N LEU A 296 -9.92 14.74 13.22
CA LEU A 296 -9.27 14.32 14.45
C LEU A 296 -8.03 13.49 14.09
N LEU A 297 -6.96 13.65 14.84
CA LEU A 297 -5.88 12.67 14.93
C LEU A 297 -6.21 11.71 16.07
N GLU A 298 -6.33 10.43 15.77
CA GLU A 298 -6.38 9.35 16.75
C GLU A 298 -5.00 8.69 16.77
N LEU A 299 -4.25 8.90 17.84
CA LEU A 299 -2.89 8.40 18.05
C LEU A 299 -2.91 7.33 19.14
N GLU A 300 -2.25 6.20 18.90
CA GLU A 300 -2.16 5.10 19.85
C GLU A 300 -1.65 5.57 21.22
N GLY A 301 -2.36 5.19 22.27
CA GLY A 301 -2.03 5.56 23.64
C GLY A 301 -2.47 6.96 24.09
N ALA A 302 -2.89 7.84 23.16
CA ALA A 302 -3.35 9.20 23.44
C ALA A 302 -4.87 9.34 23.32
N ASP A 303 -5.40 10.48 23.72
CA ASP A 303 -6.77 10.86 23.45
C ASP A 303 -6.85 11.56 22.07
N PRO A 304 -7.98 11.44 21.32
CA PRO A 304 -8.13 12.09 20.02
C PRO A 304 -7.97 13.61 20.09
N VAL A 305 -7.28 14.20 19.11
CA VAL A 305 -6.99 15.63 19.05
C VAL A 305 -7.55 16.24 17.77
N ILE A 306 -8.27 17.36 17.88
CA ILE A 306 -8.77 18.12 16.71
C ILE A 306 -7.60 18.79 16.00
N MET A 307 -7.46 18.56 14.70
CA MET A 307 -6.47 19.21 13.86
C MET A 307 -6.91 20.63 13.48
N GLN A 308 -5.97 21.51 13.19
CA GLN A 308 -6.21 22.88 12.77
C GLN A 308 -6.11 23.01 11.26
N LYS A 309 -7.12 23.65 10.64
CA LYS A 309 -7.19 23.87 9.20
C LYS A 309 -6.61 25.22 8.82
N ASP A 310 -5.71 25.25 7.85
CA ASP A 310 -5.18 26.49 7.28
C ASP A 310 -6.05 27.03 6.12
N GLY A 311 -5.68 28.20 5.58
CA GLY A 311 -6.39 28.83 4.47
C GLY A 311 -6.29 28.06 3.14
N LEU A 312 -5.41 27.10 3.02
CA LEU A 312 -5.21 26.25 1.84
C LEU A 312 -5.95 24.90 1.94
N GLY A 313 -6.58 24.64 3.10
CA GLY A 313 -7.31 23.39 3.34
C GLY A 313 -6.45 22.25 3.85
N VAL A 314 -5.24 22.56 4.32
CA VAL A 314 -4.36 21.62 5.01
C VAL A 314 -4.71 21.62 6.50
N TRP A 315 -5.02 20.45 7.00
CA TRP A 315 -5.20 20.19 8.43
C TRP A 315 -3.87 19.75 9.03
N SER A 316 -3.54 20.29 10.20
CA SER A 316 -2.30 19.94 10.90
C SER A 316 -2.48 19.90 12.40
N VAL A 317 -1.68 19.06 13.05
CA VAL A 317 -1.50 19.04 14.50
C VAL A 317 -0.09 18.60 14.81
N THR A 318 0.52 19.20 15.83
CA THR A 318 1.82 18.76 16.37
C THR A 318 1.61 18.25 17.78
N THR A 319 2.11 17.04 18.05
CA THR A 319 2.05 16.45 19.39
C THR A 319 3.05 17.13 20.33
N PRO A 320 2.88 17.03 21.64
CA PRO A 320 4.01 17.16 22.57
C PRO A 320 5.10 16.14 22.19
N PRO A 321 6.34 16.30 22.71
CA PRO A 321 7.37 15.25 22.58
C PRO A 321 6.84 13.89 23.03
N LEU A 322 6.98 12.90 22.15
CA LEU A 322 6.60 11.50 22.40
C LEU A 322 7.85 10.72 22.82
N GLU A 323 7.64 9.70 23.64
CA GLU A 323 8.72 8.76 23.97
C GLU A 323 9.12 7.96 22.70
N PRO A 324 10.40 7.52 22.61
CA PRO A 324 10.85 6.71 21.48
C PRO A 324 10.07 5.39 21.36
N GLU A 325 9.30 5.25 20.29
CA GLU A 325 8.40 4.11 20.07
C GLU A 325 7.80 4.13 18.65
N TYR A 326 7.10 3.06 18.30
CA TYR A 326 6.22 2.99 17.12
C TYR A 326 4.77 3.17 17.55
N TYR A 327 4.12 4.20 17.04
CA TYR A 327 2.74 4.55 17.35
C TYR A 327 1.83 4.29 16.16
N GLY A 328 0.75 3.55 16.37
CA GLY A 328 -0.37 3.50 15.43
C GLY A 328 -1.10 4.84 15.40
N TYR A 329 -1.61 5.26 14.23
CA TYR A 329 -2.47 6.43 14.12
C TYR A 329 -3.39 6.36 12.92
N ILE A 330 -4.49 7.09 13.02
CA ILE A 330 -5.45 7.28 11.93
C ILE A 330 -6.05 8.67 12.01
N PHE A 331 -6.43 9.21 10.87
CA PHE A 331 -7.27 10.41 10.83
C PHE A 331 -8.74 10.02 10.89
N ASN A 332 -9.54 10.78 11.62
CA ASN A 332 -10.99 10.63 11.65
C ASN A 332 -11.62 11.88 11.04
N ASN A 333 -12.19 11.73 9.84
CA ASN A 333 -12.86 12.81 9.13
C ASN A 333 -14.36 12.73 9.38
N THR A 334 -14.84 13.47 10.36
CA THR A 334 -16.28 13.55 10.70
C THR A 334 -16.91 12.15 10.92
N GLY A 335 -16.24 11.30 11.69
CA GLY A 335 -16.67 9.93 11.98
C GLY A 335 -16.23 8.87 10.96
N VAL A 336 -15.51 9.24 9.91
CA VAL A 336 -14.98 8.32 8.90
C VAL A 336 -13.47 8.15 9.08
N PRO A 337 -12.99 6.95 9.44
CA PRO A 337 -11.55 6.70 9.53
C PRO A 337 -10.88 6.81 8.17
N MET A 338 -9.72 7.46 8.14
CA MET A 338 -8.95 7.75 6.93
C MET A 338 -7.46 7.54 7.19
N ILE A 339 -6.82 6.65 6.43
CA ILE A 339 -5.36 6.51 6.47
C ILE A 339 -4.67 7.76 5.95
N ASP A 340 -3.45 8.00 6.42
CA ASP A 340 -2.58 9.04 5.89
C ASP A 340 -1.96 8.58 4.56
N PRO A 341 -2.35 9.17 3.41
CA PRO A 341 -1.82 8.77 2.12
C PRO A 341 -0.36 9.17 1.90
N LEU A 342 0.19 10.03 2.75
CA LEU A 342 1.57 10.49 2.68
C LEU A 342 2.55 9.57 3.42
N ASN A 343 2.02 8.65 4.23
CA ASN A 343 2.81 7.72 5.00
C ASN A 343 2.69 6.28 4.44
N PRO A 344 3.75 5.70 3.87
CA PRO A 344 3.73 4.32 3.38
C PRO A 344 3.77 3.26 4.50
N LEU A 345 4.07 3.66 5.75
CA LEU A 345 4.15 2.73 6.87
C LEU A 345 2.76 2.43 7.39
N ILE A 346 2.27 1.24 7.07
CA ILE A 346 0.92 0.78 7.39
C ILE A 346 0.96 -0.19 8.57
N LEU A 347 0.01 -0.03 9.49
CA LEU A 347 -0.34 -0.97 10.55
C LEU A 347 -1.52 -1.82 10.05
N PRO A 348 -1.26 -3.04 9.53
CA PRO A 348 -2.31 -3.86 8.95
C PRO A 348 -3.23 -4.42 10.05
N ASN A 349 -4.54 -4.32 9.78
CA ASN A 349 -5.57 -4.89 10.63
C ASN A 349 -6.79 -5.24 9.76
N LEU A 350 -7.44 -6.38 10.02
CA LEU A 350 -8.57 -6.87 9.24
C LEU A 350 -9.86 -6.07 9.45
N ILE A 351 -9.92 -5.30 10.53
CA ILE A 351 -11.10 -4.49 10.88
C ILE A 351 -10.86 -3.04 10.47
N GLN A 352 -9.74 -2.46 10.86
CA GLN A 352 -9.39 -1.08 10.57
C GLN A 352 -7.89 -0.94 10.37
N THR A 353 -7.48 -0.74 9.12
CA THR A 353 -6.09 -0.44 8.80
C THR A 353 -5.74 0.97 9.25
N GLU A 354 -4.58 1.13 9.85
CA GLU A 354 -4.03 2.40 10.32
C GLU A 354 -2.66 2.67 9.71
N ASN A 355 -2.11 3.84 9.93
CA ASN A 355 -0.70 4.11 9.69
C ASN A 355 0.10 3.94 10.98
N MET A 356 1.41 3.90 10.84
CA MET A 356 2.33 3.84 11.98
C MET A 356 3.41 4.91 11.82
N VAL A 357 3.77 5.57 12.91
CA VAL A 357 4.90 6.51 12.95
C VAL A 357 5.96 5.98 13.90
N HIS A 358 7.21 6.05 13.49
CA HIS A 358 8.37 5.73 14.31
C HIS A 358 8.98 7.00 14.89
N VAL A 359 8.98 7.12 16.20
CA VAL A 359 9.76 8.11 16.95
C VAL A 359 11.05 7.40 17.39
N PRO A 360 12.19 7.69 16.74
CA PRO A 360 13.41 6.92 16.96
C PRO A 360 13.99 7.12 18.35
N GLY A 361 14.54 6.05 18.90
CA GLY A 361 15.18 6.04 20.19
C GLY A 361 16.62 5.52 20.17
N PRO A 362 17.24 5.37 21.33
CA PRO A 362 18.55 4.74 21.42
C PRO A 362 18.48 3.26 20.99
N SER A 363 19.55 2.77 20.37
CA SER A 363 19.66 1.36 19.94
C SER A 363 19.57 0.33 21.07
N SER A 364 19.57 0.77 22.33
CA SER A 364 19.34 -0.08 23.50
C SER A 364 17.87 -0.44 23.72
N LEU A 365 16.93 0.20 23.02
CA LEU A 365 15.51 -0.20 23.06
C LEU A 365 15.34 -1.52 22.30
N PRO A 366 14.63 -2.51 22.88
CA PRO A 366 14.54 -3.84 22.29
C PRO A 366 13.93 -3.89 20.88
N TRP A 367 13.09 -2.92 20.51
CA TRP A 367 12.44 -2.84 19.21
C TRP A 367 13.15 -1.94 18.20
N GLU A 368 14.25 -1.27 18.58
CA GLU A 368 15.08 -0.56 17.63
C GLU A 368 16.02 -1.54 16.90
N ALA A 369 16.13 -1.39 15.59
CA ALA A 369 17.00 -2.26 14.80
C ALA A 369 18.48 -2.02 15.19
N GLY A 370 19.15 -3.05 15.72
CA GLY A 370 20.57 -3.05 16.02
C GLY A 370 21.44 -3.38 14.80
N GLU A 371 22.77 -3.25 14.96
CA GLU A 371 23.75 -3.68 13.94
C GLU A 371 24.18 -5.15 14.10
N GLY A 372 23.60 -5.86 15.09
CA GLY A 372 23.89 -7.26 15.40
C GLY A 372 23.40 -8.24 14.32
N PRO A 373 23.71 -9.53 14.46
CA PRO A 373 23.23 -10.54 13.53
C PRO A 373 21.72 -10.71 13.60
N HIS A 374 21.06 -10.81 12.45
CA HIS A 374 19.60 -10.95 12.35
C HIS A 374 19.16 -12.37 12.05
N GLY A 375 18.00 -12.75 12.58
CA GLY A 375 17.29 -13.95 12.24
C GLY A 375 16.56 -13.83 10.89
N VAL A 376 15.85 -14.88 10.51
CA VAL A 376 15.10 -14.92 9.24
C VAL A 376 13.64 -15.18 9.54
N VAL A 377 12.75 -14.44 8.86
CA VAL A 377 11.30 -14.64 8.92
C VAL A 377 10.84 -15.37 7.67
N HIS A 378 10.21 -16.53 7.85
CA HIS A 378 9.65 -17.37 6.81
C HIS A 378 8.13 -17.29 6.84
N HIS A 379 7.48 -17.28 5.66
CA HIS A 379 6.02 -17.30 5.53
C HIS A 379 5.56 -18.61 4.90
N HIS A 380 4.68 -19.33 5.58
CA HIS A 380 4.15 -20.63 5.19
C HIS A 380 2.64 -20.57 4.96
N PHE A 381 2.18 -21.29 3.96
CA PHE A 381 0.76 -21.48 3.68
C PHE A 381 0.40 -22.96 3.79
N TYR A 382 -0.78 -23.25 4.31
CA TYR A 382 -1.32 -24.61 4.39
C TYR A 382 -2.85 -24.60 4.27
N THR A 383 -3.43 -25.76 4.00
CA THR A 383 -4.88 -25.94 4.07
C THR A 383 -5.19 -26.68 5.36
N SER A 384 -5.97 -26.06 6.23
CA SER A 384 -6.40 -26.66 7.49
C SER A 384 -7.56 -27.63 7.26
N ALA A 385 -7.40 -28.86 7.67
CA ALA A 385 -8.49 -29.83 7.68
C ALA A 385 -9.44 -29.61 8.87
N VAL A 386 -8.93 -29.06 9.98
CA VAL A 386 -9.70 -28.74 11.19
C VAL A 386 -10.66 -27.58 10.96
N VAL A 387 -10.17 -26.51 10.32
CA VAL A 387 -10.97 -25.29 10.08
C VAL A 387 -11.68 -25.36 8.74
N GLY A 388 -11.07 -25.99 7.73
CA GLY A 388 -11.65 -26.17 6.40
C GLY A 388 -11.28 -25.02 5.43
N ASP A 389 -10.26 -24.22 5.73
CA ASP A 389 -9.84 -23.08 4.92
C ASP A 389 -8.33 -23.07 4.64
N ARG A 390 -7.88 -22.14 3.79
CA ARG A 390 -6.46 -21.88 3.55
C ARG A 390 -5.94 -20.90 4.59
N ARG A 391 -4.85 -21.26 5.24
CA ARG A 391 -4.26 -20.55 6.37
C ARG A 391 -2.78 -20.31 6.17
N ASP A 392 -2.20 -19.50 7.04
CA ASP A 392 -0.78 -19.23 7.04
C ASP A 392 -0.21 -19.15 8.46
N TYR A 393 1.10 -19.20 8.54
CA TYR A 393 1.87 -18.88 9.74
C TYR A 393 3.25 -18.34 9.36
N TYR A 394 3.78 -17.45 10.18
CA TYR A 394 5.15 -16.98 10.08
C TYR A 394 6.04 -17.73 11.05
N VAL A 395 7.30 -17.95 10.65
CA VAL A 395 8.33 -18.56 11.50
C VAL A 395 9.55 -17.68 11.51
N TYR A 396 9.93 -17.19 12.68
CA TYR A 396 11.23 -16.59 12.92
C TYR A 396 12.22 -17.67 13.31
N THR A 397 13.39 -17.72 12.65
CA THR A 397 14.55 -18.54 13.02
C THR A 397 15.65 -17.62 13.55
N PRO A 398 16.32 -17.95 14.66
CA PRO A 398 17.29 -17.06 15.28
C PRO A 398 18.56 -16.88 14.43
N PRO A 399 19.37 -15.83 14.68
CA PRO A 399 20.66 -15.68 14.02
C PRO A 399 21.50 -16.95 14.10
N GLY A 400 22.14 -17.33 12.99
CA GLY A 400 22.98 -18.54 12.90
C GLY A 400 22.19 -19.86 12.81
N TYR A 401 20.87 -19.83 12.63
CA TYR A 401 20.09 -21.03 12.38
C TYR A 401 20.53 -21.72 11.07
N ASP A 402 20.90 -23.01 11.16
CA ASP A 402 21.26 -23.83 10.02
C ASP A 402 20.33 -25.08 9.99
N PRO A 403 19.50 -25.26 8.93
CA PRO A 403 18.62 -26.42 8.81
C PRO A 403 19.37 -27.75 8.65
N ALA A 404 20.66 -27.72 8.26
CA ALA A 404 21.49 -28.91 8.11
C ALA A 404 22.23 -29.28 9.42
N ALA A 405 22.32 -28.36 10.39
CA ALA A 405 23.00 -28.61 11.65
C ALA A 405 22.23 -29.60 12.54
N ALA A 406 22.93 -30.25 13.46
CA ALA A 406 22.34 -31.12 14.49
C ALA A 406 21.63 -30.35 15.60
N THR A 407 21.95 -29.08 15.77
CA THR A 407 21.38 -28.21 16.81
C THR A 407 19.87 -28.11 16.67
N ARG A 408 19.16 -28.25 17.78
CA ARG A 408 17.71 -28.09 17.85
C ARG A 408 17.38 -26.96 18.82
N TYR A 409 16.31 -26.25 18.53
CA TYR A 409 15.91 -25.04 19.24
C TYR A 409 14.59 -25.23 19.98
N PRO A 410 14.39 -24.60 21.12
CA PRO A 410 13.08 -24.49 21.74
C PRO A 410 12.17 -23.60 20.88
N VAL A 411 10.85 -23.72 21.07
CA VAL A 411 9.84 -23.05 20.24
C VAL A 411 8.88 -22.23 21.09
N LEU A 412 8.67 -20.99 20.70
CA LEU A 412 7.59 -20.13 21.17
C LEU A 412 6.49 -20.01 20.10
N TYR A 413 5.27 -20.41 20.41
CA TYR A 413 4.07 -20.08 19.64
C TYR A 413 3.53 -18.74 20.14
N LEU A 414 3.57 -17.70 19.28
CA LEU A 414 3.27 -16.32 19.63
C LEU A 414 2.04 -15.82 18.89
N LEU A 415 0.94 -15.59 19.61
CA LEU A 415 -0.38 -15.39 19.08
C LEU A 415 -0.78 -13.91 19.00
N HIS A 416 -1.37 -13.51 17.89
CA HIS A 416 -1.89 -12.17 17.67
C HIS A 416 -3.29 -11.97 18.28
N GLY A 417 -3.77 -10.73 18.35
CA GLY A 417 -5.08 -10.37 18.87
C GLY A 417 -6.19 -10.33 17.81
N PHE A 418 -7.39 -9.98 18.26
CA PHE A 418 -8.55 -9.83 17.39
C PHE A 418 -8.35 -8.68 16.38
N GLY A 419 -8.78 -8.89 15.15
CA GLY A 419 -8.56 -7.95 14.04
C GLY A 419 -7.17 -8.01 13.42
N GLN A 420 -6.23 -8.71 14.05
CA GLN A 420 -4.84 -8.82 13.60
C GLN A 420 -4.62 -10.06 12.72
N GLU A 421 -3.39 -10.24 12.20
CA GLU A 421 -3.00 -11.29 11.28
C GLU A 421 -1.74 -12.02 11.78
N SER A 422 -1.43 -13.17 11.19
CA SER A 422 -0.21 -13.94 11.48
C SER A 422 1.09 -13.13 11.40
N ARG A 423 1.15 -12.10 10.53
CA ARG A 423 2.30 -11.20 10.36
C ARG A 423 2.40 -10.07 11.42
N SER A 424 1.37 -9.87 12.23
CA SER A 424 1.28 -8.69 13.09
C SER A 424 2.43 -8.60 14.10
N TRP A 425 2.87 -9.73 14.66
CA TRP A 425 4.01 -9.74 15.57
C TRP A 425 5.33 -9.34 14.90
N THR A 426 5.52 -9.61 13.61
CA THR A 426 6.74 -9.21 12.89
C THR A 426 6.64 -7.80 12.33
N GLN A 427 5.48 -7.40 11.78
CA GLN A 427 5.33 -6.11 11.09
C GLN A 427 4.97 -4.96 12.02
N VAL A 428 4.30 -5.23 13.14
CA VAL A 428 3.86 -4.23 14.10
C VAL A 428 4.52 -4.43 15.45
N GLY A 429 4.59 -5.67 15.92
CA GLY A 429 5.21 -6.03 17.21
C GLY A 429 6.73 -6.06 17.19
N PHE A 430 7.36 -6.08 16.01
CA PHE A 430 8.82 -6.19 15.84
C PHE A 430 9.45 -7.34 16.62
N ALA A 431 8.72 -8.45 16.79
CA ALA A 431 9.15 -9.59 17.59
C ALA A 431 10.49 -10.17 17.13
N ASN A 432 10.75 -10.18 15.81
CA ASN A 432 12.04 -10.59 15.26
C ASN A 432 13.18 -9.66 15.68
N VAL A 433 12.98 -8.34 15.66
CA VAL A 433 13.98 -7.34 16.10
C VAL A 433 14.24 -7.46 17.60
N ILE A 434 13.16 -7.55 18.40
CA ILE A 434 13.26 -7.73 19.85
C ILE A 434 14.08 -8.99 20.18
N LEU A 435 13.84 -10.09 19.49
CA LEU A 435 14.55 -11.34 19.73
C LEU A 435 15.99 -11.30 19.25
N ASP A 436 16.25 -10.69 18.07
CA ASP A 436 17.61 -10.49 17.58
C ASP A 436 18.46 -9.74 18.62
N ASN A 437 17.97 -8.61 19.12
CA ASN A 437 18.66 -7.81 20.12
C ASN A 437 18.86 -8.57 21.44
N LEU A 438 17.82 -9.22 21.95
CA LEU A 438 17.92 -9.97 23.21
C LEU A 438 18.84 -11.19 23.12
N ILE A 439 18.92 -11.84 21.96
CA ILE A 439 19.82 -12.96 21.72
C ILE A 439 21.26 -12.47 21.59
N ASP A 440 21.50 -11.39 20.83
CA ASP A 440 22.83 -10.80 20.67
C ASP A 440 23.40 -10.31 22.01
N GLU A 441 22.56 -9.71 22.85
CA GLU A 441 22.91 -9.31 24.23
C GLU A 441 23.05 -10.48 25.20
N GLY A 442 22.78 -11.72 24.81
CA GLY A 442 22.80 -12.90 25.66
C GLY A 442 21.69 -12.93 26.71
N LYS A 443 20.68 -12.08 26.60
CA LYS A 443 19.53 -11.99 27.51
C LYS A 443 18.49 -13.07 27.26
N ALA A 444 18.26 -13.45 25.99
CA ALA A 444 17.35 -14.54 25.62
C ALA A 444 18.12 -15.71 25.01
N LYS A 445 17.62 -16.93 25.21
CA LYS A 445 18.13 -18.10 24.48
C LYS A 445 17.70 -18.04 23.02
N PRO A 446 18.56 -18.45 22.07
CA PRO A 446 18.13 -18.66 20.70
C PRO A 446 16.94 -19.61 20.64
N MET A 447 15.84 -19.16 20.01
CA MET A 447 14.60 -19.91 19.90
C MET A 447 13.96 -19.71 18.53
N ILE A 448 13.15 -20.65 18.09
CA ILE A 448 12.26 -20.48 16.95
C ILE A 448 10.95 -19.89 17.45
N VAL A 449 10.38 -18.92 16.71
CA VAL A 449 9.06 -18.36 17.04
C VAL A 449 8.11 -18.63 15.91
N VAL A 450 6.95 -19.19 16.23
CA VAL A 450 5.88 -19.52 15.27
C VAL A 450 4.69 -18.63 15.54
N MET A 451 4.25 -17.89 14.56
CA MET A 451 3.16 -16.93 14.63
C MET A 451 2.05 -17.36 13.68
N PRO A 452 1.12 -18.24 14.11
CA PRO A 452 0.01 -18.69 13.29
C PRO A 452 -1.12 -17.67 13.25
N VAL A 453 -2.00 -17.79 12.24
CA VAL A 453 -3.29 -17.11 12.28
C VAL A 453 -4.15 -17.68 13.41
N GLY A 454 -4.61 -16.80 14.33
CA GLY A 454 -5.27 -17.15 15.59
C GLY A 454 -6.77 -17.46 15.49
N TYR A 455 -7.38 -17.42 14.30
CA TYR A 455 -8.83 -17.63 14.17
C TYR A 455 -9.18 -19.10 13.95
N GLY A 456 -10.15 -19.63 14.71
CA GLY A 456 -10.76 -20.93 14.46
C GLY A 456 -11.81 -20.92 13.33
N GLY A 457 -12.07 -19.76 12.74
CA GLY A 457 -12.95 -19.55 11.60
C GLY A 457 -13.10 -18.06 11.31
N ALA A 458 -13.40 -17.69 10.05
CA ALA A 458 -13.57 -16.31 9.63
C ALA A 458 -14.85 -15.64 10.21
N ASP A 459 -15.78 -16.45 10.68
CA ASP A 459 -17.05 -16.01 11.26
C ASP A 459 -16.88 -15.16 12.53
N ILE A 460 -15.76 -15.31 13.24
CA ILE A 460 -15.43 -14.46 14.40
C ILE A 460 -15.20 -12.98 14.03
N LEU A 461 -14.81 -12.70 12.78
CA LEU A 461 -14.58 -11.34 12.27
C LEU A 461 -15.86 -10.66 11.78
N VAL A 462 -16.95 -11.41 11.56
CA VAL A 462 -18.21 -10.90 11.03
C VAL A 462 -19.02 -10.26 12.16
N GLY A 463 -19.43 -9.00 11.98
CA GLY A 463 -20.34 -8.32 12.90
C GLY A 463 -19.70 -7.44 13.96
N PHE A 464 -18.47 -6.97 13.75
CA PHE A 464 -17.82 -5.91 14.55
C PHE A 464 -18.07 -6.01 16.06
N GLY A 465 -17.35 -6.89 16.75
CA GLY A 465 -17.37 -6.95 18.22
C GLY A 465 -18.59 -7.62 18.87
N LYS A 466 -19.68 -7.86 18.17
CA LYS A 466 -20.83 -8.66 18.71
C LYS A 466 -20.42 -10.09 19.06
N VAL A 467 -19.43 -10.60 18.37
CA VAL A 467 -18.89 -11.95 18.51
C VAL A 467 -18.20 -12.19 19.87
N TYR A 468 -17.61 -11.17 20.47
CA TYR A 468 -17.04 -11.29 21.82
C TYR A 468 -18.07 -11.57 22.90
N TRP A 469 -19.33 -11.30 22.65
CA TRP A 469 -20.44 -11.51 23.57
C TRP A 469 -21.22 -12.81 23.32
N ASP A 470 -20.91 -13.50 22.19
CA ASP A 470 -21.49 -14.81 21.86
C ASP A 470 -20.56 -15.93 22.32
N ASP A 471 -20.91 -16.56 23.45
CA ASP A 471 -20.11 -17.61 24.06
C ASP A 471 -19.96 -18.85 23.16
N GLU A 472 -20.98 -19.21 22.37
CA GLU A 472 -20.91 -20.36 21.47
C GLU A 472 -19.88 -20.11 20.36
N LEU A 473 -19.93 -18.95 19.74
CA LEU A 473 -18.99 -18.57 18.67
C LEU A 473 -17.56 -18.45 19.21
N ARG A 474 -17.38 -17.79 20.35
CA ARG A 474 -16.08 -17.69 21.04
C ARG A 474 -15.51 -19.07 21.36
N ASN A 475 -16.28 -19.95 22.01
CA ASN A 475 -15.82 -21.28 22.39
C ASN A 475 -15.49 -22.15 21.17
N ARG A 476 -16.33 -22.10 20.14
CA ARG A 476 -16.05 -22.79 18.87
C ARG A 476 -14.77 -22.28 18.22
N ASN A 477 -14.53 -20.98 18.21
CA ASN A 477 -13.31 -20.37 17.67
C ASN A 477 -12.07 -20.91 18.39
N PHE A 478 -12.03 -20.78 19.72
CA PHE A 478 -10.89 -21.19 20.51
C PHE A 478 -10.64 -22.70 20.46
N ALA A 479 -11.67 -23.51 20.49
CA ALA A 479 -11.55 -24.97 20.36
C ALA A 479 -10.97 -25.37 19.00
N ARG A 480 -11.44 -24.75 17.89
CA ARG A 480 -10.92 -25.03 16.54
C ARG A 480 -9.48 -24.53 16.38
N PHE A 481 -9.16 -23.33 16.91
CA PHE A 481 -7.79 -22.84 16.91
C PHE A 481 -6.86 -23.81 17.64
N THR A 482 -7.19 -24.18 18.88
CA THR A 482 -6.40 -25.15 19.67
C THR A 482 -6.20 -26.46 18.90
N ALA A 483 -7.27 -27.02 18.33
CA ALA A 483 -7.19 -28.25 17.57
C ALA A 483 -6.28 -28.12 16.33
N ALA A 484 -6.38 -27.02 15.57
CA ALA A 484 -5.53 -26.77 14.41
C ALA A 484 -4.06 -26.55 14.83
N LEU A 485 -3.81 -25.81 15.90
CA LEU A 485 -2.46 -25.61 16.41
C LEU A 485 -1.80 -26.94 16.79
N LEU A 486 -2.48 -27.77 17.57
CA LEU A 486 -1.94 -29.02 18.08
C LEU A 486 -1.78 -30.10 17.00
N SER A 487 -2.78 -30.25 16.11
CA SER A 487 -2.78 -31.34 15.15
C SER A 487 -2.21 -31.00 13.77
N GLU A 488 -2.05 -29.70 13.44
CA GLU A 488 -1.60 -29.29 12.11
C GLU A 488 -0.33 -28.42 12.16
N VAL A 489 -0.32 -27.32 12.92
CA VAL A 489 0.80 -26.37 12.90
C VAL A 489 2.03 -26.93 13.60
N ILE A 490 1.88 -27.47 14.83
CA ILE A 490 2.99 -28.05 15.58
C ILE A 490 3.68 -29.18 14.79
N PRO A 491 2.96 -30.19 14.24
CA PRO A 491 3.59 -31.25 13.44
C PRO A 491 4.29 -30.73 12.17
N GLN A 492 3.74 -29.69 11.50
CA GLN A 492 4.39 -29.10 10.34
C GLN A 492 5.71 -28.43 10.71
N VAL A 493 5.73 -27.67 11.80
CA VAL A 493 6.93 -27.00 12.32
C VAL A 493 7.99 -28.03 12.72
N GLN A 494 7.62 -29.10 13.43
CA GLN A 494 8.52 -30.19 13.81
C GLN A 494 9.15 -30.88 12.59
N LYS A 495 8.40 -31.02 11.52
CA LYS A 495 8.88 -31.60 10.25
C LYS A 495 9.82 -30.69 9.49
N GLN A 496 9.59 -29.38 9.51
CA GLN A 496 10.28 -28.41 8.65
C GLN A 496 11.49 -27.77 9.32
N TYR A 497 11.49 -27.66 10.64
CA TYR A 497 12.50 -26.95 11.40
C TYR A 497 13.20 -27.82 12.43
N ARG A 498 14.39 -27.40 12.83
CA ARG A 498 15.20 -28.06 13.88
C ARG A 498 14.70 -27.68 15.27
N VAL A 499 13.54 -28.19 15.66
CA VAL A 499 12.93 -27.93 16.96
C VAL A 499 13.12 -29.09 17.94
N LEU A 500 13.17 -28.80 19.24
CA LEU A 500 13.09 -29.79 20.29
C LEU A 500 11.62 -30.25 20.42
N ASP A 501 11.41 -31.56 20.35
CA ASP A 501 10.09 -32.18 20.54
C ASP A 501 9.94 -32.58 22.03
N ASP A 502 9.84 -31.56 22.87
CA ASP A 502 9.71 -31.70 24.32
C ASP A 502 8.84 -30.55 24.83
N ARG A 503 7.85 -30.86 25.66
CA ARG A 503 7.01 -29.86 26.32
C ARG A 503 7.82 -28.82 27.10
N ASN A 504 8.96 -29.21 27.67
CA ASN A 504 9.84 -28.32 28.42
C ASN A 504 10.61 -27.33 27.53
N ALA A 505 10.61 -27.58 26.23
CA ALA A 505 11.17 -26.70 25.20
C ALA A 505 10.08 -26.03 24.37
N ARG A 506 8.82 -26.07 24.79
CA ARG A 506 7.69 -25.50 24.05
C ARG A 506 6.93 -24.48 24.89
N ALA A 507 6.86 -23.24 24.38
CA ALA A 507 6.16 -22.12 24.97
C ALA A 507 4.98 -21.68 24.10
N ILE A 508 3.97 -21.11 24.73
CA ILE A 508 2.86 -20.42 24.07
C ILE A 508 2.62 -19.08 24.75
N ALA A 509 2.49 -18.01 23.98
CA ALA A 509 2.17 -16.70 24.50
C ALA A 509 1.38 -15.90 23.46
N GLY A 510 0.69 -14.83 23.89
CA GLY A 510 -0.03 -13.98 22.95
C GLY A 510 -0.62 -12.76 23.60
N LEU A 511 -1.13 -11.86 22.74
CA LEU A 511 -1.75 -10.61 23.16
C LEU A 511 -3.28 -10.64 22.96
N SER A 512 -4.03 -9.98 23.82
CA SER A 512 -5.48 -9.80 23.70
C SER A 512 -6.22 -11.15 23.50
N MET A 513 -6.90 -11.36 22.39
CA MET A 513 -7.49 -12.66 22.01
C MET A 513 -6.44 -13.78 22.07
N GLY A 514 -5.27 -13.57 21.50
CA GLY A 514 -4.15 -14.52 21.56
C GLY A 514 -3.63 -14.77 22.98
N GLY A 515 -3.80 -13.81 23.88
CA GLY A 515 -3.52 -13.99 25.31
C GLY A 515 -4.48 -15.00 25.96
N ALA A 516 -5.79 -14.85 25.71
CA ALA A 516 -6.77 -15.83 26.17
C ALA A 516 -6.57 -17.21 25.51
N GLU A 517 -6.28 -17.25 24.20
CA GLU A 517 -5.95 -18.50 23.49
C GLU A 517 -4.72 -19.19 24.06
N SER A 518 -3.69 -18.41 24.43
CA SER A 518 -2.48 -18.96 25.06
C SER A 518 -2.76 -19.58 26.43
N LEU A 519 -3.57 -18.92 27.24
CA LEU A 519 -3.98 -19.47 28.55
C LEU A 519 -4.86 -20.72 28.36
N LEU A 520 -5.90 -20.64 27.54
CA LEU A 520 -6.84 -21.74 27.33
C LEU A 520 -6.15 -22.95 26.68
N THR A 521 -5.32 -22.72 25.67
CA THR A 521 -4.58 -23.82 25.03
C THR A 521 -3.48 -24.35 25.95
N GLY A 522 -2.66 -23.49 26.52
CA GLY A 522 -1.50 -23.91 27.31
C GLY A 522 -1.87 -24.60 28.62
N LEU A 523 -2.77 -24.02 29.42
CA LEU A 523 -3.14 -24.57 30.72
C LEU A 523 -4.02 -25.83 30.62
N ASN A 524 -4.79 -25.99 29.55
CA ASN A 524 -5.58 -27.20 29.32
C ASN A 524 -4.78 -28.29 28.58
N ASN A 525 -3.55 -28.02 28.11
CA ASN A 525 -2.69 -28.98 27.42
C ASN A 525 -1.26 -28.95 27.97
N LEU A 526 -1.14 -29.16 29.29
CA LEU A 526 0.18 -29.18 29.96
C LEU A 526 1.09 -30.35 29.53
N ASP A 527 0.58 -31.32 28.76
CA ASP A 527 1.40 -32.33 28.09
C ASP A 527 2.14 -31.77 26.87
N GLU A 528 1.70 -30.63 26.33
CA GLU A 528 2.29 -29.96 25.18
C GLU A 528 3.12 -28.73 25.56
N PHE A 529 2.71 -27.99 26.59
CA PHE A 529 3.34 -26.72 26.96
C PHE A 529 3.73 -26.69 28.43
N SER A 530 4.86 -26.04 28.73
CA SER A 530 5.27 -25.78 30.13
C SER A 530 5.62 -24.30 30.39
N TRP A 531 5.68 -23.46 29.33
CA TRP A 531 5.93 -22.04 29.42
C TRP A 531 4.73 -21.33 28.80
N ILE A 532 4.01 -20.55 29.59
CA ILE A 532 2.74 -19.94 29.17
C ILE A 532 2.79 -18.45 29.49
N GLY A 533 2.55 -17.60 28.48
CA GLY A 533 2.52 -16.16 28.61
C GLY A 533 1.20 -15.57 28.11
N SER A 534 0.76 -14.50 28.74
CA SER A 534 -0.44 -13.79 28.36
C SER A 534 -0.25 -12.30 28.53
N PHE A 535 -0.58 -11.52 27.49
CA PHE A 535 -0.48 -10.07 27.47
C PHE A 535 -1.86 -9.47 27.23
N SER A 536 -2.44 -8.82 28.25
CA SER A 536 -3.78 -8.20 28.17
C SER A 536 -4.86 -9.16 27.65
N SER A 537 -5.03 -10.31 28.28
CA SER A 537 -5.95 -11.37 27.81
C SER A 537 -7.37 -10.86 27.57
N GLY A 538 -7.82 -10.98 26.31
CA GLY A 538 -9.18 -10.64 25.87
C GLY A 538 -10.00 -11.88 25.53
N GLY A 539 -11.20 -11.98 26.12
CA GLY A 539 -12.11 -13.09 25.89
C GLY A 539 -12.13 -14.17 26.99
N LEU A 540 -11.43 -13.96 28.10
CA LEU A 540 -11.60 -14.77 29.29
C LEU A 540 -13.01 -14.59 29.87
N ARG A 541 -13.56 -15.64 30.49
CA ARG A 541 -14.81 -15.60 31.22
C ARG A 541 -14.58 -15.65 32.72
N PRO A 542 -15.39 -14.99 33.55
CA PRO A 542 -15.18 -14.94 35.01
C PRO A 542 -15.25 -16.30 35.72
N ASN A 543 -15.87 -17.31 35.10
CA ASN A 543 -15.89 -18.67 35.66
C ASN A 543 -14.61 -19.42 35.26
N PHE A 544 -13.47 -19.04 35.84
CA PHE A 544 -12.17 -19.61 35.53
C PHE A 544 -12.07 -21.11 35.83
N ALA A 545 -12.76 -21.62 36.86
CA ALA A 545 -12.80 -23.06 37.13
C ALA A 545 -13.44 -23.88 35.99
N GLN A 546 -14.38 -23.28 35.26
CA GLN A 546 -14.97 -23.91 34.05
C GLN A 546 -14.04 -23.79 32.85
N GLU A 547 -13.30 -22.71 32.71
CA GLU A 547 -12.34 -22.50 31.63
C GLU A 547 -11.10 -23.41 31.79
N PHE A 548 -10.69 -23.71 33.03
CA PHE A 548 -9.52 -24.51 33.37
C PHE A 548 -9.83 -25.66 34.34
N PRO A 549 -10.66 -26.64 33.91
CA PRO A 549 -11.22 -27.64 34.85
C PRO A 549 -10.20 -28.62 35.45
N ALA A 550 -9.03 -28.80 34.81
CA ALA A 550 -7.97 -29.67 35.28
C ALA A 550 -6.89 -28.93 36.08
N LEU A 551 -6.95 -27.58 36.10
CA LEU A 551 -5.90 -26.78 36.72
C LEU A 551 -6.08 -26.72 38.27
N ASN A 552 -5.06 -27.15 38.98
CA ASN A 552 -4.99 -27.11 40.44
C ASN A 552 -3.52 -27.09 40.89
N ALA A 553 -3.28 -26.93 42.21
CA ALA A 553 -1.91 -26.81 42.79
C ALA A 553 -0.96 -27.97 42.41
N SER A 554 -1.48 -29.19 42.11
CA SER A 554 -0.61 -30.30 41.71
C SER A 554 0.04 -30.10 40.35
N GLN A 555 -0.50 -29.22 39.53
CA GLN A 555 0.03 -28.90 38.19
C GLN A 555 1.24 -27.95 38.23
N ASN A 556 1.53 -27.33 39.37
CA ASN A 556 2.70 -26.44 39.52
C ASN A 556 4.02 -27.09 39.10
N GLN A 557 4.19 -28.38 39.35
CA GLN A 557 5.40 -29.11 38.94
C GLN A 557 5.52 -29.27 37.39
N ARG A 558 4.43 -29.03 36.66
CA ARG A 558 4.37 -29.14 35.21
C ARG A 558 4.50 -27.78 34.50
N ILE A 559 4.38 -26.67 35.25
CA ILE A 559 4.45 -25.30 34.74
C ILE A 559 5.81 -24.73 35.11
N HIS A 560 6.66 -24.48 34.11
CA HIS A 560 7.94 -23.80 34.32
C HIS A 560 7.75 -22.29 34.48
N LEU A 561 6.82 -21.72 33.73
CA LEU A 561 6.46 -20.31 33.84
C LEU A 561 4.99 -20.12 33.41
N LEU A 562 4.21 -19.51 34.25
CA LEU A 562 2.93 -18.88 33.94
C LEU A 562 3.08 -17.38 34.17
N TRP A 563 3.07 -16.59 33.11
CA TRP A 563 3.33 -15.16 33.13
C TRP A 563 2.12 -14.41 32.60
N VAL A 564 1.49 -13.60 33.44
CA VAL A 564 0.24 -12.88 33.12
C VAL A 564 0.48 -11.39 33.26
N ALA A 565 0.50 -10.69 32.15
CA ALA A 565 0.70 -9.24 32.11
C ALA A 565 -0.54 -8.53 31.55
N CYS A 566 -0.78 -7.32 32.06
CA CYS A 566 -1.81 -6.45 31.49
C CYS A 566 -1.42 -4.97 31.63
N GLY A 567 -1.86 -4.15 30.67
CA GLY A 567 -1.75 -2.70 30.78
C GLY A 567 -2.59 -2.17 31.96
N MET A 568 -2.03 -1.26 32.77
CA MET A 568 -2.74 -0.73 33.94
C MET A 568 -3.95 0.12 33.57
N ASP A 569 -3.91 0.77 32.39
CA ASP A 569 -5.00 1.59 31.83
C ASP A 569 -5.80 0.83 30.74
N ASP A 570 -5.58 -0.49 30.64
CA ASP A 570 -6.27 -1.36 29.69
C ASP A 570 -7.69 -1.66 30.18
N GLY A 571 -8.67 -1.59 29.30
CA GLY A 571 -10.06 -1.97 29.60
C GLY A 571 -10.22 -3.43 30.06
N LEU A 572 -9.23 -4.30 29.77
CA LEU A 572 -9.20 -5.71 30.23
C LEU A 572 -8.45 -5.92 31.54
N PHE A 573 -7.93 -4.85 32.16
CA PHE A 573 -7.15 -4.95 33.40
C PHE A 573 -7.92 -5.65 34.52
N GLY A 574 -9.23 -5.34 34.68
CA GLY A 574 -10.08 -5.94 35.70
C GLY A 574 -10.15 -7.47 35.62
N ILE A 575 -10.47 -8.01 34.44
CA ILE A 575 -10.62 -9.47 34.25
C ILE A 575 -9.27 -10.19 34.38
N ASN A 576 -8.14 -9.58 33.94
CA ASN A 576 -6.81 -10.16 34.09
C ASN A 576 -6.37 -10.21 35.58
N ARG A 577 -6.66 -9.16 36.36
CA ARG A 577 -6.43 -9.17 37.78
C ARG A 577 -7.30 -10.17 38.52
N ASP A 578 -8.56 -10.33 38.13
CA ASP A 578 -9.43 -11.34 38.74
C ASP A 578 -8.95 -12.76 38.41
N PHE A 579 -8.38 -12.98 37.22
CA PHE A 579 -7.70 -14.24 36.88
C PHE A 579 -6.49 -14.49 37.77
N ASN A 580 -5.60 -13.50 37.99
CA ASN A 580 -4.45 -13.63 38.89
C ASN A 580 -4.88 -13.90 40.33
N LYS A 581 -5.93 -13.24 40.84
CA LYS A 581 -6.49 -13.55 42.19
C LYS A 581 -7.00 -14.98 42.27
N TRP A 582 -7.69 -15.47 41.22
CA TRP A 582 -8.14 -16.84 41.18
C TRP A 582 -7.00 -17.85 41.16
N LEU A 583 -5.95 -17.61 40.37
CA LEU A 583 -4.73 -18.44 40.34
C LEU A 583 -4.09 -18.50 41.74
N GLY A 584 -4.01 -17.36 42.42
CA GLY A 584 -3.52 -17.30 43.83
C GLY A 584 -4.40 -18.10 44.80
N ALA A 585 -5.72 -18.03 44.69
CA ALA A 585 -6.66 -18.78 45.52
C ALA A 585 -6.56 -20.30 45.29
N GLU A 586 -6.30 -20.73 44.06
CA GLU A 586 -6.05 -22.14 43.72
C GLU A 586 -4.62 -22.59 43.99
N ASN A 587 -3.77 -21.74 44.56
CA ASN A 587 -2.36 -21.97 44.81
C ASN A 587 -1.56 -22.34 43.55
N ILE A 588 -1.90 -21.74 42.41
CA ILE A 588 -1.14 -21.88 41.17
C ILE A 588 0.00 -20.85 41.14
N GLY A 589 1.22 -21.34 40.96
CA GLY A 589 2.42 -20.49 40.82
C GLY A 589 2.38 -19.69 39.52
N HIS A 590 2.39 -18.38 39.62
CA HIS A 590 2.39 -17.47 38.46
C HIS A 590 3.15 -16.19 38.74
N VAL A 591 3.47 -15.46 37.67
CA VAL A 591 4.06 -14.12 37.72
C VAL A 591 3.00 -13.14 37.20
N GLU A 592 2.59 -12.22 38.08
CA GLU A 592 1.69 -11.11 37.71
C GLU A 592 2.52 -9.88 37.36
N VAL A 593 2.18 -9.22 36.23
CA VAL A 593 2.88 -8.03 35.75
C VAL A 593 1.89 -6.95 35.35
N ASP A 594 1.93 -5.85 36.08
CA ASP A 594 1.17 -4.63 35.78
C ASP A 594 2.06 -3.70 34.92
N THR A 595 1.80 -3.63 33.62
CA THR A 595 2.57 -2.79 32.70
C THR A 595 1.91 -1.42 32.56
N PRO A 596 2.63 -0.30 32.67
CA PRO A 596 2.05 1.01 32.39
C PRO A 596 1.50 1.09 30.96
N GLY A 597 0.30 1.66 30.77
CA GLY A 597 -0.30 1.91 29.47
C GLY A 597 -1.63 1.19 29.22
N LYS A 598 -2.19 1.48 28.04
CA LYS A 598 -3.50 1.01 27.57
C LYS A 598 -3.39 -0.33 26.82
N HIS A 599 -4.45 -0.72 26.10
CA HIS A 599 -4.49 -1.91 25.22
C HIS A 599 -3.78 -1.64 23.88
N THR A 600 -2.45 -1.59 23.88
CA THR A 600 -1.64 -1.09 22.78
C THR A 600 -0.43 -1.95 22.45
N TRP A 601 0.08 -1.82 21.21
CA TRP A 601 1.31 -2.49 20.81
C TRP A 601 2.53 -2.07 21.61
N MET A 602 2.58 -0.85 22.13
CA MET A 602 3.64 -0.38 23.02
C MET A 602 3.76 -1.26 24.26
N VAL A 603 2.61 -1.57 24.91
CA VAL A 603 2.56 -2.46 26.08
C VAL A 603 2.98 -3.88 25.71
N TRP A 604 2.53 -4.39 24.56
CA TRP A 604 2.83 -5.77 24.17
C TRP A 604 4.27 -5.98 23.71
N ARG A 605 4.92 -4.98 23.08
CA ARG A 605 6.37 -5.01 22.80
C ARG A 605 7.19 -5.06 24.08
N GLN A 606 6.86 -4.21 25.07
CA GLN A 606 7.50 -4.24 26.39
C GLN A 606 7.30 -5.59 27.07
N ASN A 607 6.10 -6.14 27.01
CA ASN A 607 5.79 -7.45 27.60
C ASN A 607 6.57 -8.58 26.93
N LEU A 608 6.68 -8.60 25.60
CA LEU A 608 7.49 -9.59 24.89
C LEU A 608 8.97 -9.45 25.26
N ALA A 609 9.49 -8.22 25.32
CA ALA A 609 10.88 -7.96 25.71
C ALA A 609 11.21 -8.38 27.15
N ALA A 610 10.23 -8.31 28.06
CA ALA A 610 10.38 -8.78 29.44
C ALA A 610 10.18 -10.31 29.59
N PHE A 611 9.29 -10.90 28.79
CA PHE A 611 8.93 -12.32 28.86
C PHE A 611 9.97 -13.23 28.19
N ALA A 612 10.44 -12.87 26.98
CA ALA A 612 11.35 -13.72 26.21
C ALA A 612 12.66 -14.10 26.95
N PRO A 613 13.29 -13.21 27.74
CA PRO A 613 14.44 -13.56 28.58
C PRO A 613 14.19 -14.63 29.61
N LEU A 614 12.96 -14.87 30.01
CA LEU A 614 12.61 -15.85 31.06
C LEU A 614 12.43 -17.27 30.52
N LEU A 615 12.26 -17.40 29.18
CA LEU A 615 11.96 -18.67 28.55
C LEU A 615 13.14 -19.63 28.50
N PHE A 616 12.84 -20.92 28.71
CA PHE A 616 13.76 -22.06 28.49
C PHE A 616 15.03 -22.04 29.33
N ARG A 617 15.00 -21.40 30.50
CA ARG A 617 16.12 -21.31 31.43
C ARG A 617 16.29 -22.57 32.28
#